data_a0e1bb0615e1fed0ca2100e21de9b5cf
#
_entry.id   a0e1bb0615e1fed0ca2100e21de9b5cf
#
_cell.length_a   1.000
_cell.length_b   1.000
_cell.length_c   1.000
_cell.angle_alpha   90.00
_cell.angle_beta   90.00
_cell.angle_gamma   90.00
#
_symmetry.space_group_name_H-M   'P 1'
#
loop_
_entity.id
_entity.type
_entity.pdbx_description
1 polymer ?
#
loop_
_entity_poly.entity_id
_entity_poly.type
_entity_poly.pdbx_seq_one_letter_code
_entity_poly.pdbx_strand_id
1 'polypeptide(L)'
;VIFGVEPTGHFWLSLAYFLTAKGYDFVLVNPMHVKKSKELDDNSPTKNDTKDAKVIAQLIKDGRYSVPNLLDGIYAELREGAKLRDQLVKQLMITDGRIQNVIQRYFPEFFDVFKDWEGKAALCTLKSFPFPSQIKEMTPEEVLEKWKTQVKRGVGIKKATKLVEAV
;
A
#
# COMPACT_ATOMS: atom_id res chain seq x y z
N VAL A 1 -16.77 35.56 7.25
CA VAL A 1 -16.61 34.93 5.90
C VAL A 1 -16.10 33.52 6.12
N ILE A 2 -16.78 32.53 5.54
CA ILE A 2 -16.39 31.11 5.60
C ILE A 2 -15.70 30.76 4.28
N PHE A 3 -14.51 30.19 4.38
CA PHE A 3 -13.78 29.64 3.24
C PHE A 3 -13.93 28.12 3.22
N GLY A 4 -14.41 27.58 2.14
CA GLY A 4 -14.57 26.13 1.99
C GLY A 4 -13.90 25.57 0.76
N VAL A 5 -13.33 24.40 0.92
CA VAL A 5 -12.66 23.69 -0.16
C VAL A 5 -13.03 22.22 -0.17
N GLU A 6 -12.93 21.62 -1.35
CA GLU A 6 -12.86 20.17 -1.51
C GLU A 6 -11.41 19.73 -1.23
N PRO A 7 -11.17 18.84 -0.26
CA PRO A 7 -9.82 18.40 0.09
C PRO A 7 -9.25 17.49 -1.00
N THR A 8 -8.48 18.05 -1.91
CA THR A 8 -7.76 17.32 -2.95
C THR A 8 -6.26 17.30 -2.62
N GLY A 9 -5.71 16.12 -2.42
CA GLY A 9 -4.30 15.97 -2.06
C GLY A 9 -3.91 16.67 -0.75
N HIS A 10 -2.80 17.41 -0.74
CA HIS A 10 -2.29 18.12 0.44
C HIS A 10 -2.34 19.65 0.29
N PHE A 11 -2.69 20.17 -0.88
CA PHE A 11 -2.59 21.61 -1.20
C PHE A 11 -3.50 22.48 -0.32
N TRP A 12 -4.64 21.95 0.09
CA TRP A 12 -5.58 22.66 0.95
C TRP A 12 -5.03 22.96 2.36
N LEU A 13 -4.05 22.17 2.84
CA LEU A 13 -3.49 22.32 4.20
C LEU A 13 -2.82 23.67 4.40
N SER A 14 -1.96 24.08 3.47
CA SER A 14 -1.26 25.38 3.56
C SER A 14 -2.25 26.54 3.57
N LEU A 15 -3.29 26.46 2.75
CA LEU A 15 -4.35 27.46 2.72
C LEU A 15 -5.14 27.47 4.04
N ALA A 16 -5.47 26.30 4.58
CA ALA A 16 -6.18 26.17 5.85
C ALA A 16 -5.41 26.79 7.01
N TYR A 17 -4.12 26.49 7.15
CA TYR A 17 -3.28 27.10 8.17
C TYR A 17 -3.21 28.63 8.01
N PHE A 18 -3.02 29.13 6.80
CA PHE A 18 -2.97 30.56 6.53
C PHE A 18 -4.25 31.28 6.90
N LEU A 19 -5.42 30.74 6.48
CA LEU A 19 -6.71 31.37 6.74
C LEU A 19 -7.08 31.30 8.22
N THR A 20 -6.83 30.18 8.86
CA THR A 20 -7.08 30.01 10.32
C THR A 20 -6.21 30.96 11.14
N ALA A 21 -4.93 31.11 10.78
CA ALA A 21 -4.03 32.07 11.42
C ALA A 21 -4.45 33.54 11.23
N LYS A 22 -5.23 33.85 10.19
CA LYS A 22 -5.85 35.16 9.95
C LYS A 22 -7.22 35.33 10.62
N GLY A 23 -7.70 34.31 11.35
CA GLY A 23 -8.98 34.35 12.05
C GLY A 23 -10.20 34.14 11.14
N TYR A 24 -10.01 33.53 9.97
CA TYR A 24 -11.11 33.14 9.09
C TYR A 24 -11.59 31.71 9.38
N ASP A 25 -12.90 31.48 9.24
CA ASP A 25 -13.48 30.15 9.29
C ASP A 25 -13.10 29.39 8.03
N PHE A 26 -12.53 28.21 8.22
CA PHE A 26 -12.14 27.30 7.14
C PHE A 26 -12.83 25.96 7.30
N VAL A 27 -13.45 25.48 6.22
CA VAL A 27 -14.26 24.23 6.24
C VAL A 27 -13.94 23.35 5.04
N LEU A 28 -14.18 22.04 5.22
CA LEU A 28 -14.01 21.03 4.18
C LEU A 28 -15.36 20.51 3.71
N VAL A 29 -15.53 20.42 2.41
CA VAL A 29 -16.69 19.80 1.78
C VAL A 29 -16.33 18.43 1.22
N ASN A 30 -17.15 17.43 1.49
CA ASN A 30 -16.87 16.07 1.05
C ASN A 30 -16.92 15.97 -0.48
N PRO A 31 -15.84 15.46 -1.13
CA PRO A 31 -15.76 15.30 -2.60
C PRO A 31 -16.93 14.51 -3.20
N MET A 32 -17.43 13.51 -2.46
CA MET A 32 -18.58 12.73 -2.93
C MET A 32 -19.87 13.56 -2.96
N HIS A 33 -20.04 14.48 -2.00
CA HIS A 33 -21.19 15.41 -2.03
C HIS A 33 -21.08 16.38 -3.18
N VAL A 34 -19.89 16.92 -3.46
CA VAL A 34 -19.64 17.81 -4.59
C VAL A 34 -19.98 17.08 -5.90
N LYS A 35 -19.47 15.87 -6.08
CA LYS A 35 -19.74 15.05 -7.26
C LYS A 35 -21.24 14.80 -7.46
N LYS A 36 -21.92 14.30 -6.41
CA LYS A 36 -23.37 14.01 -6.49
C LYS A 36 -24.23 15.24 -6.72
N SER A 37 -23.89 16.37 -6.10
CA SER A 37 -24.64 17.62 -6.30
C SER A 37 -24.48 18.15 -7.72
N LYS A 38 -23.30 18.01 -8.33
CA LYS A 38 -23.09 18.32 -9.75
C LYS A 38 -23.96 17.47 -10.68
N GLU A 39 -24.04 16.18 -10.41
CA GLU A 39 -24.84 15.24 -11.21
C GLU A 39 -26.35 15.55 -11.13
N LEU A 40 -26.80 16.15 -10.01
CA LEU A 40 -28.20 16.57 -9.84
C LEU A 40 -28.50 17.91 -10.50
N ASP A 41 -27.55 18.85 -10.52
CA ASP A 41 -27.75 20.20 -11.06
C ASP A 41 -27.63 20.28 -12.59
N ASP A 42 -26.85 19.39 -13.19
CA ASP A 42 -26.59 19.44 -14.63
C ASP A 42 -26.19 18.05 -15.16
N ASN A 43 -26.95 17.54 -16.08
CA ASN A 43 -26.68 16.27 -16.79
C ASN A 43 -25.42 16.32 -17.70
N SER A 44 -24.64 17.41 -17.61
CA SER A 44 -23.44 17.62 -18.41
C SER A 44 -22.18 17.16 -17.66
N PRO A 45 -21.39 16.21 -18.18
CA PRO A 45 -20.18 15.71 -17.55
C PRO A 45 -18.98 16.67 -17.62
N THR A 46 -19.18 17.91 -18.09
CA THR A 46 -18.08 18.85 -18.29
C THR A 46 -17.51 19.34 -16.95
N LYS A 47 -16.20 19.10 -16.75
CA LYS A 47 -15.42 19.72 -15.69
C LYS A 47 -15.38 21.23 -15.89
N ASN A 48 -15.90 21.97 -14.89
CA ASN A 48 -15.83 23.43 -14.90
C ASN A 48 -15.60 23.92 -13.46
N ASP A 49 -14.44 24.51 -13.21
CA ASP A 49 -14.03 24.98 -11.89
C ASP A 49 -14.98 26.02 -11.29
N THR A 50 -15.64 26.80 -12.14
CA THR A 50 -16.66 27.77 -11.69
C THR A 50 -17.91 27.07 -11.15
N LYS A 51 -18.34 25.97 -11.79
CA LYS A 51 -19.46 25.15 -11.30
C LYS A 51 -19.09 24.49 -9.97
N ASP A 52 -17.85 24.01 -9.84
CA ASP A 52 -17.35 23.38 -8.63
C ASP A 52 -17.40 24.35 -7.45
N ALA A 53 -16.93 25.57 -7.62
CA ALA A 53 -16.97 26.61 -6.60
C ALA A 53 -18.42 26.95 -6.19
N LYS A 54 -19.37 27.02 -7.13
CA LYS A 54 -20.78 27.26 -6.84
C LYS A 54 -21.42 26.14 -6.03
N VAL A 55 -21.15 24.88 -6.40
CA VAL A 55 -21.63 23.69 -5.67
C VAL A 55 -21.07 23.65 -4.26
N ILE A 56 -19.77 23.91 -4.09
CA ILE A 56 -19.12 23.97 -2.79
C ILE A 56 -19.78 25.06 -1.93
N ALA A 57 -20.00 26.28 -2.48
CA ALA A 57 -20.66 27.37 -1.77
C ALA A 57 -22.09 27.01 -1.34
N GLN A 58 -22.84 26.32 -2.20
CA GLN A 58 -24.20 25.86 -1.85
C GLN A 58 -24.16 24.80 -0.74
N LEU A 59 -23.25 23.83 -0.80
CA LEU A 59 -23.10 22.82 0.24
C LEU A 59 -22.73 23.43 1.59
N ILE A 60 -21.89 24.46 1.60
CA ILE A 60 -21.56 25.21 2.81
C ILE A 60 -22.80 25.94 3.34
N LYS A 61 -23.56 26.61 2.48
CA LYS A 61 -24.81 27.27 2.86
C LYS A 61 -25.82 26.29 3.48
N ASP A 62 -25.87 25.07 2.96
CA ASP A 62 -26.73 23.99 3.46
C ASP A 62 -26.21 23.32 4.74
N GLY A 63 -25.06 23.77 5.28
CA GLY A 63 -24.44 23.16 6.47
C GLY A 63 -23.77 21.82 6.23
N ARG A 64 -23.52 21.44 4.97
CA ARG A 64 -22.93 20.15 4.57
C ARG A 64 -21.41 20.23 4.47
N TYR A 65 -20.76 20.55 5.57
CA TYR A 65 -19.31 20.66 5.66
C TYR A 65 -18.78 20.10 6.99
N SER A 66 -17.48 19.98 7.10
CA SER A 66 -16.78 19.66 8.33
C SER A 66 -15.68 20.67 8.62
N VAL A 67 -15.46 20.97 9.89
CA VAL A 67 -14.32 21.79 10.33
C VAL A 67 -13.10 20.88 10.47
N PRO A 68 -12.00 21.14 9.75
CA PRO A 68 -10.82 20.31 9.84
C PRO A 68 -10.12 20.51 11.19
N ASN A 69 -9.66 19.41 11.77
CA ASN A 69 -8.71 19.48 12.87
C ASN A 69 -7.29 19.64 12.28
N LEU A 70 -6.76 20.85 12.35
CA LEU A 70 -5.40 21.16 11.89
C LEU A 70 -4.43 20.82 13.02
N LEU A 71 -3.72 19.71 12.82
CA LEU A 71 -2.69 19.27 13.75
C LEU A 71 -1.39 20.03 13.48
N ASP A 72 -0.72 20.48 14.52
CA ASP A 72 0.58 21.15 14.46
C ASP A 72 1.66 20.38 15.25
N GLY A 73 2.92 20.81 15.10
CA GLY A 73 4.05 20.25 15.80
C GLY A 73 4.14 18.73 15.69
N ILE A 74 4.43 18.09 16.81
CA ILE A 74 4.65 16.64 16.91
C ILE A 74 3.43 15.79 16.45
N TYR A 75 2.22 16.29 16.62
CA TYR A 75 1.01 15.58 16.20
C TYR A 75 0.86 15.56 14.68
N ALA A 76 1.26 16.63 13.99
CA ALA A 76 1.29 16.67 12.54
C ALA A 76 2.34 15.68 11.99
N GLU A 77 3.54 15.66 12.57
CA GLU A 77 4.61 14.73 12.21
C GLU A 77 4.19 13.27 12.44
N LEU A 78 3.59 12.96 13.59
CA LEU A 78 3.09 11.62 13.91
C LEU A 78 2.02 11.16 12.90
N ARG A 79 1.12 12.04 12.52
CA ARG A 79 0.09 11.74 11.51
C ARG A 79 0.70 11.39 10.16
N GLU A 80 1.67 12.19 9.69
CA GLU A 80 2.33 11.93 8.41
C GLU A 80 3.20 10.66 8.46
N GLY A 81 3.91 10.43 9.56
CA GLY A 81 4.65 9.19 9.81
C GLY A 81 3.75 7.95 9.81
N ALA A 82 2.58 8.03 10.45
CA ALA A 82 1.59 6.94 10.43
C ALA A 82 1.07 6.65 9.02
N LYS A 83 0.75 7.69 8.23
CA LYS A 83 0.33 7.52 6.83
C LYS A 83 1.41 6.87 5.98
N LEU A 84 2.66 7.32 6.11
CA LEU A 84 3.79 6.75 5.38
C LEU A 84 3.97 5.27 5.75
N ARG A 85 3.92 4.94 7.04
CA ARG A 85 3.98 3.55 7.50
C ARG A 85 2.89 2.70 6.85
N ASP A 86 1.65 3.17 6.82
CA ASP A 86 0.53 2.43 6.24
C ASP A 86 0.69 2.24 4.72
N GLN A 87 1.25 3.21 4.01
CA GLN A 87 1.59 3.10 2.60
C GLN A 87 2.66 2.02 2.37
N LEU A 88 3.73 2.03 3.17
CA LEU A 88 4.81 1.04 3.07
C LEU A 88 4.33 -0.37 3.38
N VAL A 89 3.48 -0.54 4.41
CA VAL A 89 2.88 -1.83 4.74
C VAL A 89 2.00 -2.35 3.59
N LYS A 90 1.19 -1.50 2.98
CA LYS A 90 0.38 -1.87 1.80
C LYS A 90 1.26 -2.28 0.62
N GLN A 91 2.35 -1.55 0.35
CA GLN A 91 3.29 -1.90 -0.71
C GLN A 91 3.98 -3.24 -0.44
N LEU A 92 4.37 -3.48 0.81
CA LEU A 92 4.94 -4.77 1.24
C LEU A 92 3.97 -5.93 0.97
N MET A 93 2.70 -5.81 1.39
CA MET A 93 1.67 -6.83 1.14
C MET A 93 1.46 -7.11 -0.35
N ILE A 94 1.43 -6.06 -1.18
CA ILE A 94 1.29 -6.20 -2.64
C ILE A 94 2.50 -6.94 -3.22
N THR A 95 3.70 -6.60 -2.76
CA THR A 95 4.95 -7.22 -3.24
C THR A 95 5.03 -8.68 -2.81
N ASP A 96 4.69 -8.98 -1.56
CA ASP A 96 4.60 -10.34 -1.03
C ASP A 96 3.64 -11.20 -1.86
N GLY A 97 2.41 -10.72 -2.10
CA GLY A 97 1.45 -11.42 -2.94
C GLY A 97 1.94 -11.67 -4.37
N ARG A 98 2.69 -10.73 -4.96
CA ARG A 98 3.31 -10.91 -6.29
C ARG A 98 4.38 -12.00 -6.27
N ILE A 99 5.23 -12.03 -5.25
CA ILE A 99 6.26 -13.05 -5.09
C ILE A 99 5.61 -14.43 -4.92
N GLN A 100 4.62 -14.56 -4.04
CA GLN A 100 3.90 -15.80 -3.84
C GLN A 100 3.25 -16.30 -5.15
N ASN A 101 2.61 -15.42 -5.91
CA ASN A 101 2.01 -15.76 -7.20
C ASN A 101 3.05 -16.27 -8.23
N VAL A 102 4.25 -15.68 -8.25
CA VAL A 102 5.34 -16.13 -9.11
C VAL A 102 5.81 -17.51 -8.69
N ILE A 103 6.05 -17.72 -7.39
CA ILE A 103 6.47 -19.02 -6.87
C ILE A 103 5.41 -20.09 -7.17
N GLN A 104 4.14 -19.84 -6.86
CA GLN A 104 3.04 -20.79 -7.13
C GLN A 104 2.89 -21.15 -8.62
N ARG A 105 3.22 -20.22 -9.51
CA ARG A 105 3.12 -20.44 -10.95
C ARG A 105 4.27 -21.24 -11.53
N TYR A 106 5.49 -21.01 -11.05
CA TYR A 106 6.69 -21.55 -11.65
C TYR A 106 7.44 -22.57 -10.80
N PHE A 107 7.11 -22.64 -9.51
CA PHE A 107 7.69 -23.56 -8.55
C PHE A 107 6.65 -23.92 -7.46
N PRO A 108 5.50 -24.51 -7.80
CA PRO A 108 4.42 -24.80 -6.86
C PRO A 108 4.85 -25.71 -5.69
N GLU A 109 5.74 -26.67 -5.93
CA GLU A 109 6.26 -27.63 -4.94
C GLU A 109 7.07 -26.94 -3.83
N PHE A 110 7.50 -25.71 -4.07
CA PHE A 110 8.26 -24.94 -3.09
C PHE A 110 7.53 -24.80 -1.74
N PHE A 111 6.22 -24.56 -1.77
CA PHE A 111 5.42 -24.38 -0.57
C PHE A 111 5.10 -25.69 0.17
N ASP A 112 5.31 -26.83 -0.44
CA ASP A 112 5.26 -28.13 0.23
C ASP A 112 6.43 -28.32 1.22
N VAL A 113 7.53 -27.63 0.98
CA VAL A 113 8.76 -27.71 1.76
C VAL A 113 8.98 -26.50 2.66
N PHE A 114 8.63 -25.32 2.17
CA PHE A 114 8.80 -24.04 2.87
C PHE A 114 7.43 -23.42 3.16
N LYS A 115 7.14 -23.12 4.43
CA LYS A 115 5.87 -22.47 4.82
C LYS A 115 5.77 -21.03 4.31
N ASP A 116 6.92 -20.36 4.23
CA ASP A 116 7.07 -19.00 3.71
C ASP A 116 8.33 -18.90 2.86
N TRP A 117 8.39 -17.88 2.02
CA TRP A 117 9.52 -17.64 1.13
C TRP A 117 10.61 -16.75 1.75
N GLU A 118 10.33 -16.06 2.87
CA GLU A 118 11.24 -15.10 3.50
C GLU A 118 12.36 -15.77 4.31
N GLY A 119 12.18 -17.03 4.66
CA GLY A 119 13.16 -17.80 5.42
C GLY A 119 14.51 -17.89 4.68
N LYS A 120 15.62 -17.83 5.41
CA LYS A 120 16.98 -17.85 4.82
C LYS A 120 17.21 -19.05 3.88
N ALA A 121 16.73 -20.23 4.25
CA ALA A 121 16.83 -21.42 3.42
C ALA A 121 15.93 -21.34 2.18
N ALA A 122 14.73 -20.81 2.33
CA ALA A 122 13.78 -20.56 1.26
C ALA A 122 14.37 -19.57 0.24
N LEU A 123 14.86 -18.44 0.70
CA LEU A 123 15.55 -17.45 -0.15
C LEU A 123 16.79 -18.01 -0.83
N CYS A 124 17.59 -18.81 -0.12
CA CYS A 124 18.75 -19.48 -0.70
C CYS A 124 18.33 -20.44 -1.82
N THR A 125 17.24 -21.19 -1.62
CA THR A 125 16.68 -22.08 -2.64
C THR A 125 16.25 -21.30 -3.88
N LEU A 126 15.43 -20.27 -3.72
CA LEU A 126 14.94 -19.44 -4.83
C LEU A 126 16.06 -18.73 -5.60
N LYS A 127 17.11 -18.31 -4.91
CA LYS A 127 18.28 -17.68 -5.54
C LYS A 127 19.19 -18.67 -6.26
N SER A 128 19.36 -19.88 -5.73
CA SER A 128 20.24 -20.88 -6.30
C SER A 128 19.56 -21.75 -7.35
N PHE A 129 18.27 -22.00 -7.18
CA PHE A 129 17.45 -22.87 -7.99
C PHE A 129 16.10 -22.25 -8.26
N PRO A 130 16.02 -21.21 -9.11
CA PRO A 130 14.77 -20.50 -9.39
C PRO A 130 13.69 -21.36 -10.08
N PHE A 131 14.07 -22.49 -10.66
CA PHE A 131 13.15 -23.41 -11.34
C PHE A 131 13.28 -24.83 -10.82
N PRO A 132 12.17 -25.59 -10.71
CA PRO A 132 12.17 -27.02 -10.34
C PRO A 132 13.13 -27.88 -11.14
N SER A 133 13.22 -27.65 -12.45
CA SER A 133 14.09 -28.41 -13.36
C SER A 133 15.56 -28.40 -12.95
N GLN A 134 16.03 -27.38 -12.23
CA GLN A 134 17.40 -27.27 -11.79
C GLN A 134 17.70 -28.16 -10.57
N ILE A 135 16.66 -28.57 -9.83
CA ILE A 135 16.77 -29.44 -8.66
C ILE A 135 16.60 -30.91 -9.05
N LYS A 136 15.87 -31.17 -10.11
CA LYS A 136 15.47 -32.50 -10.55
C LYS A 136 16.63 -33.45 -10.80
N GLU A 137 17.79 -32.93 -11.21
CA GLU A 137 19.01 -33.69 -11.47
C GLU A 137 19.99 -33.69 -10.27
N MET A 138 19.60 -33.05 -9.14
CA MET A 138 20.47 -32.90 -7.96
C MET A 138 20.17 -33.95 -6.89
N THR A 139 21.21 -34.30 -6.15
CA THR A 139 21.07 -35.11 -4.95
C THR A 139 20.70 -34.23 -3.74
N PRO A 140 20.03 -34.79 -2.72
CA PRO A 140 19.75 -34.06 -1.48
C PRO A 140 21.00 -33.49 -0.80
N GLU A 141 22.14 -34.15 -0.95
CA GLU A 141 23.43 -33.73 -0.41
C GLU A 141 23.94 -32.47 -1.07
N GLU A 142 23.84 -32.37 -2.39
CA GLU A 142 24.22 -31.19 -3.18
C GLU A 142 23.36 -29.98 -2.84
N VAL A 143 22.06 -30.17 -2.69
CA VAL A 143 21.14 -29.12 -2.26
C VAL A 143 21.49 -28.64 -0.85
N LEU A 144 21.76 -29.58 0.05
CA LEU A 144 22.15 -29.26 1.44
C LEU A 144 23.50 -28.52 1.50
N GLU A 145 24.48 -28.93 0.70
CA GLU A 145 25.77 -28.26 0.62
C GLU A 145 25.58 -26.80 0.18
N LYS A 146 24.78 -26.58 -0.85
CA LYS A 146 24.45 -25.22 -1.32
C LYS A 146 23.80 -24.38 -0.23
N TRP A 147 22.86 -24.94 0.52
CA TRP A 147 22.26 -24.21 1.64
C TRP A 147 23.27 -23.86 2.73
N LYS A 148 24.16 -24.78 3.08
CA LYS A 148 25.18 -24.57 4.12
C LYS A 148 26.16 -23.44 3.79
N THR A 149 26.32 -23.07 2.52
CA THR A 149 27.16 -21.91 2.16
C THR A 149 26.58 -20.58 2.69
N GLN A 150 25.27 -20.49 2.86
CA GLN A 150 24.57 -19.24 3.23
C GLN A 150 23.79 -19.36 4.55
N VAL A 151 23.45 -20.57 4.98
CA VAL A 151 22.55 -20.81 6.11
C VAL A 151 23.24 -21.73 7.14
N LYS A 152 23.55 -21.17 8.30
CA LYS A 152 24.26 -21.91 9.37
C LYS A 152 23.36 -22.83 10.22
N ARG A 153 22.04 -22.55 10.27
CA ARG A 153 21.08 -23.30 11.12
C ARG A 153 19.73 -23.44 10.40
N GLY A 154 18.94 -24.45 10.80
CA GLY A 154 17.58 -24.65 10.27
C GLY A 154 17.51 -25.33 8.90
N VAL A 155 18.63 -25.87 8.40
CA VAL A 155 18.71 -26.71 7.21
C VAL A 155 19.25 -28.08 7.57
N GLY A 156 18.73 -29.13 6.94
CA GLY A 156 19.13 -30.50 7.17
C GLY A 156 18.76 -31.41 6.01
N ILE A 157 19.38 -32.59 5.98
CA ILE A 157 19.20 -33.56 4.88
C ILE A 157 17.72 -33.90 4.65
N LYS A 158 16.92 -34.12 5.70
CA LYS A 158 15.49 -34.42 5.59
C LYS A 158 14.71 -33.37 4.80
N LYS A 159 15.07 -32.09 4.93
CA LYS A 159 14.41 -31.00 4.21
C LYS A 159 14.88 -30.93 2.75
N ALA A 160 16.16 -31.22 2.52
CA ALA A 160 16.71 -31.33 1.16
C ALA A 160 16.11 -32.52 0.42
N THR A 161 16.01 -33.70 1.07
CA THR A 161 15.33 -34.88 0.50
C THR A 161 13.89 -34.54 0.13
N LYS A 162 13.13 -33.91 1.04
CA LYS A 162 11.76 -33.52 0.76
C LYS A 162 11.63 -32.58 -0.44
N LEU A 163 12.60 -31.68 -0.63
CA LEU A 163 12.59 -30.75 -1.78
C LEU A 163 12.89 -31.49 -3.10
N VAL A 164 13.86 -32.39 -3.11
CA VAL A 164 14.21 -33.18 -4.31
C VAL A 164 13.08 -34.15 -4.67
N GLU A 165 12.41 -34.76 -3.68
CA GLU A 165 11.29 -35.66 -3.90
C GLU A 165 10.01 -34.94 -4.40
N ALA A 166 9.85 -33.66 -4.07
CA ALA A 166 8.67 -32.87 -4.46
C ALA A 166 8.76 -32.36 -5.90
N VAL A 167 9.94 -32.30 -6.49
CA VAL A 167 10.25 -31.76 -7.83
C VAL A 167 10.42 -32.87 -8.87
#